data_fb365c6f5b660d4633411402ae214d9a
#
_entry.id   fb365c6f5b660d4633411402ae214d9a
#
_cell.length_a   1.000
_cell.length_b   1.000
_cell.length_c   1.000
_cell.angle_alpha   90.00
_cell.angle_beta   90.00
_cell.angle_gamma   90.00
#
_symmetry.space_group_name_H-M   'P 1'
#
loop_
_entity.id
_entity.type
_entity.pdbx_description
1 polymer ?
#
loop_
_entity_poly.entity_id
_entity_poly.type
_entity_poly.pdbx_seq_one_letter_code
_entity_poly.pdbx_strand_id
1 'polypeptide(L)'
;MNFKPLLLMLGLACIPATLAAQKTYSLSSPDGNLRTTVTVGDEIRLRLDAGDTPLLAPSPVAMTLEGGEVLGQNARVVRTKKSSVDQTIASPLYKKNRVVERYNQLTLSFRGDFGLVVRLYDDGLAYRFTTDRKGTLRVEDECVAFTFPSDCRAVVPYVARGKEFDFESQFFNSFENTYTTAPITELNPGRLIFLPALVELDGGYKLVITEADLEGYPGLYLRGNGETPELRGVFAPYPKREEQGGHNRLQMLVREREGYIASTVGSRAFPWRTVIVAREDRELLDNDMVYRLAPESRIEDTSWIRPGKVAWDWWNDWNLYGVDFEAGINNDTYKYYIDFASRNGIEYVILDEGWAVNKKADLMQVVPEIDLRELVAYARERNV
;
A
#
# COMPACT_ATOMS: atom_id res chain seq x y z
N MET A 1 34.13 22.20 74.43
CA MET A 1 34.34 21.81 73.02
C MET A 1 33.05 21.99 72.29
N ASN A 2 32.94 23.08 71.51
CA ASN A 2 31.72 23.42 70.76
C ASN A 2 31.86 22.91 69.34
N PHE A 3 31.04 21.89 68.92
CA PHE A 3 30.89 21.48 67.55
C PHE A 3 29.83 22.36 66.84
N LYS A 4 30.21 23.10 65.80
CA LYS A 4 29.29 23.74 64.86
C LYS A 4 28.96 22.76 63.72
N PRO A 5 27.69 22.58 63.33
CA PRO A 5 27.35 21.80 62.16
C PRO A 5 27.57 22.62 60.89
N LEU A 6 28.27 22.04 59.92
CA LEU A 6 28.47 22.59 58.56
C LEU A 6 27.23 22.23 57.71
N LEU A 7 26.45 23.22 57.35
CA LEU A 7 25.29 23.08 56.45
C LEU A 7 25.79 23.07 55.00
N LEU A 8 25.76 21.90 54.37
CA LEU A 8 26.05 21.75 52.93
C LEU A 8 24.77 22.08 52.11
N MET A 9 24.73 23.25 51.49
CA MET A 9 23.69 23.61 50.51
C MET A 9 24.01 22.87 49.20
N LEU A 10 23.23 21.83 48.84
CA LEU A 10 23.18 21.29 47.50
C LEU A 10 22.34 22.24 46.62
N GLY A 11 23.04 23.02 45.78
CA GLY A 11 22.37 23.79 44.72
C GLY A 11 21.83 22.84 43.63
N LEU A 12 20.52 22.69 43.56
CA LEU A 12 19.84 22.05 42.44
C LEU A 12 19.97 22.96 41.20
N ALA A 13 20.89 22.64 40.30
CA ALA A 13 20.92 23.29 38.99
C ALA A 13 19.74 22.80 38.17
N CYS A 14 18.66 23.61 38.12
CA CYS A 14 17.60 23.45 37.10
C CYS A 14 18.19 23.76 35.73
N ILE A 15 18.49 22.70 34.95
CA ILE A 15 18.78 22.84 33.53
C ILE A 15 17.42 23.16 32.88
N PRO A 16 17.23 24.34 32.26
CA PRO A 16 16.01 24.58 31.52
C PRO A 16 15.98 23.62 30.31
N ALA A 17 15.06 22.68 30.32
CA ALA A 17 14.70 21.93 29.13
C ALA A 17 14.13 22.93 28.14
N THR A 18 14.92 23.31 27.14
CA THR A 18 14.43 24.11 26.01
C THR A 18 13.46 23.23 25.22
N LEU A 19 12.17 23.32 25.53
CA LEU A 19 11.13 22.81 24.64
C LEU A 19 11.38 23.44 23.26
N ALA A 20 11.75 22.63 22.28
CA ALA A 20 11.85 23.08 20.90
C ALA A 20 10.46 23.60 20.48
N ALA A 21 10.39 24.85 20.03
CA ALA A 21 9.13 25.46 19.66
C ALA A 21 8.50 24.67 18.51
N GLN A 22 7.34 24.09 18.76
CA GLN A 22 6.54 23.34 17.80
C GLN A 22 6.12 24.27 16.65
N LYS A 23 6.32 23.85 15.39
CA LYS A 23 5.92 24.58 14.19
C LYS A 23 4.81 23.86 13.46
N THR A 24 3.85 24.62 12.97
CA THR A 24 2.68 24.12 12.27
C THR A 24 2.65 24.61 10.83
N TYR A 25 2.36 23.72 9.90
CA TYR A 25 2.24 23.98 8.48
C TYR A 25 0.89 23.46 7.98
N SER A 26 0.09 24.33 7.34
CA SER A 26 -1.24 23.98 6.85
C SER A 26 -1.28 23.96 5.33
N LEU A 27 -2.10 23.08 4.78
CA LEU A 27 -2.42 22.95 3.36
C LEU A 27 -3.93 22.71 3.22
N SER A 28 -4.58 23.42 2.29
CA SER A 28 -5.99 23.18 1.94
C SER A 28 -6.08 22.45 0.60
N SER A 29 -7.16 21.70 0.39
CA SER A 29 -7.52 21.16 -0.93
C SER A 29 -7.80 22.27 -1.93
N PRO A 30 -7.79 22.00 -3.25
CA PRO A 30 -8.10 23.02 -4.25
C PRO A 30 -9.49 23.64 -4.12
N ASP A 31 -10.47 22.89 -3.67
CA ASP A 31 -11.85 23.35 -3.39
C ASP A 31 -12.02 23.97 -2.00
N GLY A 32 -11.00 23.88 -1.12
CA GLY A 32 -10.98 24.41 0.22
C GLY A 32 -11.73 23.59 1.28
N ASN A 33 -12.34 22.46 0.91
CA ASN A 33 -13.14 21.64 1.83
C ASN A 33 -12.30 20.82 2.80
N LEU A 34 -11.16 20.30 2.36
CA LEU A 34 -10.22 19.57 3.20
C LEU A 34 -9.05 20.46 3.63
N ARG A 35 -8.58 20.23 4.84
CA ARG A 35 -7.39 20.88 5.38
C ARG A 35 -6.53 19.86 6.10
N THR A 36 -5.24 19.82 5.77
CA THR A 36 -4.27 19.05 6.53
C THR A 36 -3.32 19.97 7.27
N THR A 37 -2.89 19.53 8.43
CA THR A 37 -1.94 20.24 9.29
C THR A 37 -0.79 19.31 9.62
N VAL A 38 0.43 19.75 9.30
CA VAL A 38 1.67 19.07 9.67
C VAL A 38 2.30 19.84 10.82
N THR A 39 2.43 19.19 11.96
CA THR A 39 3.08 19.73 13.15
C THR A 39 4.47 19.13 13.26
N VAL A 40 5.50 19.96 13.42
CA VAL A 40 6.90 19.58 13.55
C VAL A 40 7.44 20.06 14.90
N GLY A 41 7.84 19.14 15.73
CA GLY A 41 8.43 19.37 17.06
C GLY A 41 9.35 18.22 17.43
N ASP A 42 9.15 17.61 18.59
CA ASP A 42 9.88 16.40 19.00
C ASP A 42 9.59 15.23 18.05
N GLU A 43 8.40 15.21 17.45
CA GLU A 43 8.01 14.33 16.37
C GLU A 43 7.22 15.10 15.29
N ILE A 44 7.08 14.49 14.11
CA ILE A 44 6.19 14.99 13.06
C ILE A 44 4.82 14.33 13.25
N ARG A 45 3.76 15.15 13.29
CA ARG A 45 2.37 14.68 13.31
C ARG A 45 1.57 15.27 12.17
N LEU A 46 0.66 14.48 11.62
CA LEU A 46 -0.21 14.85 10.54
C LEU A 46 -1.67 14.73 10.98
N ARG A 47 -2.47 15.74 10.70
CA ARG A 47 -3.91 15.83 10.98
C ARG A 47 -4.67 16.11 9.69
N LEU A 48 -5.91 15.64 9.58
CA LEU A 48 -6.82 15.92 8.46
C LEU A 48 -8.18 16.35 9.00
N ASP A 49 -8.71 17.43 8.44
CA ASP A 49 -10.03 17.98 8.77
C ASP A 49 -10.85 18.24 7.49
N ALA A 50 -12.17 18.14 7.58
CA ALA A 50 -13.12 18.60 6.57
C ALA A 50 -13.97 19.72 7.17
N GLY A 51 -13.67 20.98 6.80
CA GLY A 51 -14.19 22.14 7.51
C GLY A 51 -13.82 22.07 8.99
N ASP A 52 -14.82 22.04 9.87
CA ASP A 52 -14.64 21.92 11.33
C ASP A 52 -14.70 20.45 11.82
N THR A 53 -14.94 19.49 10.94
CA THR A 53 -15.02 18.07 11.29
C THR A 53 -13.64 17.44 11.23
N PRO A 54 -13.10 16.91 12.35
CA PRO A 54 -11.85 16.18 12.33
C PRO A 54 -12.07 14.81 11.68
N LEU A 55 -11.23 14.47 10.69
CA LEU A 55 -11.22 13.17 10.01
C LEU A 55 -10.10 12.28 10.55
N LEU A 56 -8.90 12.85 10.73
CA LEU A 56 -7.79 12.20 11.43
C LEU A 56 -7.28 13.13 12.52
N ALA A 57 -7.13 12.59 13.72
CA ALA A 57 -6.43 13.23 14.82
C ALA A 57 -4.91 13.28 14.53
N PRO A 58 -4.11 14.09 15.29
CA PRO A 58 -2.68 14.18 15.06
C PRO A 58 -1.98 12.81 15.14
N SER A 59 -1.62 12.26 13.99
CA SER A 59 -1.02 10.93 13.81
C SER A 59 0.48 11.07 13.58
N PRO A 60 1.36 10.34 14.30
CA PRO A 60 2.79 10.42 14.13
C PRO A 60 3.24 9.78 12.80
N VAL A 61 4.29 10.38 12.21
CA VAL A 61 4.96 9.86 11.03
C VAL A 61 6.47 9.93 11.22
N ALA A 62 7.18 8.82 11.06
CA ALA A 62 8.62 8.75 11.20
C ALA A 62 9.20 7.58 10.38
N MET A 63 10.52 7.59 10.17
CA MET A 63 11.22 6.49 9.51
C MET A 63 12.54 6.27 10.23
N THR A 64 12.76 5.04 10.70
CA THR A 64 14.00 4.63 11.38
C THR A 64 14.96 4.06 10.35
N LEU A 65 16.16 4.61 10.31
CA LEU A 65 17.23 4.15 9.43
C LEU A 65 18.23 3.28 10.19
N GLU A 66 18.98 2.48 9.45
CA GLU A 66 20.09 1.69 10.00
C GLU A 66 21.03 2.59 10.83
N GLY A 67 21.36 2.14 12.02
CA GLY A 67 22.15 2.91 12.98
C GLY A 67 21.35 3.80 13.92
N GLY A 68 20.01 3.68 13.91
CA GLY A 68 19.12 4.29 14.91
C GLY A 68 18.77 5.76 14.63
N GLU A 69 19.12 6.33 13.48
CA GLU A 69 18.62 7.66 13.07
C GLU A 69 17.12 7.59 12.78
N VAL A 70 16.34 8.48 13.38
CA VAL A 70 14.88 8.56 13.14
C VAL A 70 14.53 9.84 12.40
N LEU A 71 14.19 9.71 11.12
CA LEU A 71 13.65 10.80 10.32
C LEU A 71 12.27 11.16 10.86
N GLY A 72 12.10 12.43 11.23
CA GLY A 72 10.87 12.93 11.86
C GLY A 72 10.99 13.17 13.36
N GLN A 73 12.03 12.66 14.03
CA GLN A 73 12.31 12.95 15.44
C GLN A 73 13.20 14.20 15.55
N ASN A 74 12.80 15.19 16.37
CA ASN A 74 13.49 16.46 16.56
C ASN A 74 13.86 17.15 15.24
N ALA A 75 13.02 16.99 14.23
CA ALA A 75 13.27 17.42 12.86
C ALA A 75 13.29 18.94 12.75
N ARG A 76 14.24 19.49 11.96
CA ARG A 76 14.38 20.92 11.72
C ARG A 76 14.11 21.25 10.27
N VAL A 77 12.99 21.93 10.01
CA VAL A 77 12.62 22.40 8.68
C VAL A 77 13.61 23.49 8.24
N VAL A 78 14.26 23.28 7.11
CA VAL A 78 15.18 24.24 6.48
C VAL A 78 14.56 24.96 5.28
N ARG A 79 13.58 24.32 4.63
CA ARG A 79 12.87 24.88 3.47
C ARG A 79 11.44 24.41 3.45
N THR A 80 10.54 25.29 3.05
CA THR A 80 9.12 25.01 2.79
C THR A 80 8.80 25.45 1.37
N LYS A 81 8.11 24.59 0.60
CA LYS A 81 7.60 24.90 -0.72
C LYS A 81 6.14 24.49 -0.80
N LYS A 82 5.28 25.40 -1.31
CA LYS A 82 3.91 25.09 -1.72
C LYS A 82 3.81 25.15 -3.23
N SER A 83 3.02 24.29 -3.82
CA SER A 83 2.71 24.25 -5.25
C SER A 83 1.31 23.69 -5.47
N SER A 84 0.75 23.94 -6.64
CA SER A 84 -0.55 23.44 -7.06
C SER A 84 -0.42 22.81 -8.44
N VAL A 85 -1.20 21.77 -8.70
CA VAL A 85 -1.34 21.13 -10.01
C VAL A 85 -2.82 21.10 -10.34
N ASP A 86 -3.14 21.44 -11.58
CA ASP A 86 -4.46 21.29 -12.17
C ASP A 86 -4.29 20.92 -13.64
N GLN A 87 -4.41 19.63 -13.94
CA GLN A 87 -4.19 19.07 -15.26
C GLN A 87 -5.08 17.84 -15.51
N THR A 88 -5.09 17.39 -16.75
CA THR A 88 -5.76 16.13 -17.12
C THR A 88 -4.73 15.15 -17.64
N ILE A 89 -4.69 13.96 -17.05
CA ILE A 89 -3.88 12.85 -17.48
C ILE A 89 -4.65 12.05 -18.53
N ALA A 90 -4.03 11.82 -19.69
CA ALA A 90 -4.54 10.87 -20.67
C ALA A 90 -4.28 9.44 -20.18
N SER A 91 -5.30 8.59 -20.13
CA SER A 91 -5.23 7.27 -19.52
C SER A 91 -6.01 6.20 -20.33
N PRO A 92 -5.59 5.93 -21.59
CA PRO A 92 -6.39 5.12 -22.53
C PRO A 92 -6.55 3.65 -22.10
N LEU A 93 -5.71 3.16 -21.18
CA LEU A 93 -5.73 1.77 -20.69
C LEU A 93 -6.32 1.64 -19.28
N TYR A 94 -6.89 2.70 -18.75
CA TYR A 94 -7.51 2.72 -17.42
C TYR A 94 -9.04 2.70 -17.53
N LYS A 95 -9.77 2.58 -16.42
CA LYS A 95 -11.24 2.65 -16.37
C LYS A 95 -11.83 3.96 -16.94
N LYS A 96 -11.02 5.01 -16.99
CA LYS A 96 -11.33 6.32 -17.59
C LYS A 96 -10.25 6.66 -18.59
N ASN A 97 -10.60 7.21 -19.73
CA ASN A 97 -9.63 7.66 -20.74
C ASN A 97 -8.97 9.02 -20.41
N ARG A 98 -9.51 9.70 -19.41
CA ARG A 98 -9.00 10.97 -18.87
C ARG A 98 -9.23 11.01 -17.36
N VAL A 99 -8.20 11.37 -16.63
CA VAL A 99 -8.24 11.52 -15.16
C VAL A 99 -7.85 12.95 -14.82
N VAL A 100 -8.69 13.63 -14.03
CA VAL A 100 -8.37 14.97 -13.52
C VAL A 100 -7.39 14.82 -12.36
N GLU A 101 -6.22 15.44 -12.50
CA GLU A 101 -5.22 15.53 -11.45
C GLU A 101 -5.16 16.97 -10.92
N ARG A 102 -5.84 17.19 -9.80
CA ARG A 102 -5.90 18.51 -9.15
C ARG A 102 -5.61 18.38 -7.67
N TYR A 103 -4.52 19.01 -7.25
CA TYR A 103 -4.08 18.99 -5.85
C TYR A 103 -3.25 20.21 -5.48
N ASN A 104 -3.19 20.49 -4.18
CA ASN A 104 -2.17 21.33 -3.58
C ASN A 104 -1.10 20.48 -2.90
N GLN A 105 0.15 20.91 -2.94
CA GLN A 105 1.28 20.18 -2.37
C GLN A 105 2.07 21.08 -1.41
N LEU A 106 2.42 20.52 -0.26
CA LEU A 106 3.37 21.04 0.69
C LEU A 106 4.61 20.14 0.70
N THR A 107 5.78 20.73 0.49
CA THR A 107 7.07 20.06 0.64
C THR A 107 7.84 20.70 1.77
N LEU A 108 8.16 19.92 2.78
CA LEU A 108 9.04 20.29 3.89
C LEU A 108 10.40 19.61 3.68
N SER A 109 11.46 20.40 3.55
CA SER A 109 12.84 19.88 3.53
C SER A 109 13.43 20.07 4.94
N PHE A 110 14.08 19.02 5.43
CA PHE A 110 14.67 19.02 6.77
C PHE A 110 16.20 18.99 6.71
N ARG A 111 16.84 19.36 7.81
CA ARG A 111 18.25 19.12 7.99
C ARG A 111 18.52 17.61 7.99
N GLY A 112 19.57 17.13 7.30
CA GLY A 112 19.90 15.71 7.20
C GLY A 112 19.41 15.06 5.90
N ASP A 113 19.19 15.88 4.86
CA ASP A 113 18.93 15.47 3.47
C ASP A 113 17.72 14.53 3.33
N PHE A 114 16.63 14.91 3.99
CA PHE A 114 15.32 14.28 3.86
C PHE A 114 14.20 15.30 3.78
N GLY A 115 13.06 14.88 3.33
CA GLY A 115 11.86 15.69 3.20
C GLY A 115 10.57 14.91 3.48
N LEU A 116 9.50 15.65 3.70
CA LEU A 116 8.13 15.17 3.72
C LEU A 116 7.34 15.91 2.65
N VAL A 117 6.76 15.16 1.74
CA VAL A 117 5.85 15.66 0.70
C VAL A 117 4.44 15.31 1.07
N VAL A 118 3.56 16.30 1.12
CA VAL A 118 2.13 16.11 1.41
C VAL A 118 1.34 16.68 0.26
N ARG A 119 0.45 15.88 -0.33
CA ARG A 119 -0.53 16.28 -1.34
C ARG A 119 -1.92 16.23 -0.75
N LEU A 120 -2.69 17.24 -1.01
CA LEU A 120 -4.10 17.30 -0.63
C LEU A 120 -4.94 17.52 -1.88
N TYR A 121 -5.76 16.53 -2.17
CA TYR A 121 -6.76 16.50 -3.23
C TYR A 121 -8.12 16.92 -2.65
N ASP A 122 -9.12 17.14 -3.50
CA ASP A 122 -10.49 17.39 -3.05
C ASP A 122 -11.14 16.13 -2.44
N ASP A 123 -10.61 14.95 -2.77
CA ASP A 123 -11.06 13.64 -2.35
C ASP A 123 -10.03 12.85 -1.52
N GLY A 124 -9.04 13.51 -0.91
CA GLY A 124 -8.13 12.82 0.01
C GLY A 124 -6.75 13.41 0.17
N LEU A 125 -5.98 12.76 1.03
CA LEU A 125 -4.65 13.11 1.47
C LEU A 125 -3.66 12.02 1.08
N ALA A 126 -2.46 12.42 0.63
CA ALA A 126 -1.32 11.52 0.50
C ALA A 126 -0.06 12.17 1.06
N TYR A 127 0.78 11.36 1.74
CA TYR A 127 2.09 11.82 2.16
C TYR A 127 3.16 10.77 1.91
N ARG A 128 4.40 11.21 1.75
CA ARG A 128 5.58 10.34 1.65
C ARG A 128 6.84 11.02 2.14
N PHE A 129 7.78 10.23 2.63
CA PHE A 129 9.15 10.69 2.82
C PHE A 129 9.90 10.77 1.49
N THR A 130 10.92 11.62 1.46
CA THR A 130 11.94 11.67 0.41
C THR A 130 13.30 11.77 1.05
N THR A 131 14.32 11.19 0.44
CA THR A 131 15.72 11.34 0.85
C THR A 131 16.59 11.76 -0.33
N ASP A 132 17.67 12.46 -0.05
CA ASP A 132 18.67 12.86 -1.05
C ASP A 132 20.07 12.54 -0.50
N ARG A 133 20.30 11.27 -0.22
CA ARG A 133 21.54 10.74 0.36
C ARG A 133 22.33 9.95 -0.67
N LYS A 134 23.62 9.89 -0.49
CA LYS A 134 24.50 9.08 -1.36
C LYS A 134 24.49 7.61 -0.93
N GLY A 135 24.71 6.72 -1.88
CA GLY A 135 24.91 5.30 -1.64
C GLY A 135 23.62 4.54 -1.33
N THR A 136 23.75 3.47 -0.56
CA THR A 136 22.66 2.60 -0.12
C THR A 136 22.06 3.13 1.17
N LEU A 137 20.75 3.12 1.25
CA LEU A 137 19.96 3.44 2.45
C LEU A 137 19.23 2.19 2.92
N ARG A 138 19.36 1.85 4.20
CA ARG A 138 18.56 0.81 4.84
C ARG A 138 17.58 1.43 5.80
N VAL A 139 16.33 0.99 5.69
CA VAL A 139 15.21 1.41 6.54
C VAL A 139 14.90 0.26 7.47
N GLU A 140 15.04 0.48 8.77
CA GLU A 140 14.74 -0.52 9.80
C GLU A 140 13.24 -0.60 10.06
N ASP A 141 12.55 0.58 10.08
CA ASP A 141 11.11 0.66 10.32
C ASP A 141 10.51 1.97 9.81
N GLU A 142 9.21 2.00 9.54
CA GLU A 142 8.44 3.20 9.24
C GLU A 142 7.24 3.29 10.18
N CYS A 143 7.18 4.37 10.97
CA CYS A 143 6.02 4.69 11.78
C CYS A 143 4.92 5.27 10.89
N VAL A 144 3.94 4.46 10.56
CA VAL A 144 2.69 4.85 9.89
C VAL A 144 1.56 4.69 10.89
N ALA A 145 0.88 5.76 11.23
CA ALA A 145 -0.27 5.72 12.13
C ALA A 145 -1.43 6.53 11.57
N PHE A 146 -2.64 6.05 11.82
CA PHE A 146 -3.89 6.72 11.52
C PHE A 146 -4.73 6.71 12.79
N THR A 147 -4.72 7.83 13.49
CA THR A 147 -5.50 8.03 14.73
C THR A 147 -6.82 8.70 14.38
N PHE A 148 -7.92 8.14 14.84
CA PHE A 148 -9.25 8.66 14.56
C PHE A 148 -9.77 9.49 15.73
N PRO A 149 -10.68 10.46 15.49
CA PRO A 149 -11.20 11.34 16.54
C PRO A 149 -12.11 10.64 17.55
N SER A 150 -12.70 9.50 17.17
CA SER A 150 -13.57 8.67 18.00
C SER A 150 -13.37 7.20 17.63
N ASP A 151 -14.02 6.29 18.37
CA ASP A 151 -14.03 4.86 18.05
C ASP A 151 -15.00 4.58 16.90
N CYS A 152 -14.47 4.69 15.69
CA CYS A 152 -15.21 4.55 14.46
C CYS A 152 -15.37 3.08 14.05
N ARG A 153 -16.37 2.80 13.20
CA ARG A 153 -16.57 1.49 12.59
C ARG A 153 -15.57 1.28 11.45
N ALA A 154 -14.82 0.19 11.51
CA ALA A 154 -13.91 -0.21 10.44
C ALA A 154 -14.41 -1.45 9.71
N VAL A 155 -14.18 -1.50 8.38
CA VAL A 155 -14.38 -2.68 7.53
C VAL A 155 -13.03 -3.08 7.00
N VAL A 156 -12.51 -4.20 7.50
CA VAL A 156 -11.11 -4.59 7.31
C VAL A 156 -10.97 -6.00 6.76
N PRO A 157 -10.03 -6.21 5.81
CA PRO A 157 -9.67 -7.51 5.27
C PRO A 157 -8.53 -8.13 6.09
N TYR A 158 -8.82 -8.96 7.06
CA TYR A 158 -7.79 -9.71 7.78
C TYR A 158 -7.12 -10.74 6.89
N VAL A 159 -5.82 -10.99 7.10
CA VAL A 159 -5.16 -12.15 6.52
C VAL A 159 -5.86 -13.45 6.97
N ALA A 160 -6.09 -14.38 6.02
CA ALA A 160 -6.85 -15.59 6.29
C ALA A 160 -6.08 -16.62 7.14
N ARG A 161 -4.76 -16.66 7.01
CA ARG A 161 -3.89 -17.69 7.61
C ARG A 161 -2.87 -17.08 8.54
N GLY A 162 -2.11 -17.95 9.23
CA GLY A 162 -1.11 -17.58 10.23
C GLY A 162 -1.67 -17.55 11.65
N LYS A 163 -0.77 -17.52 12.62
CA LYS A 163 -1.12 -17.50 14.05
C LYS A 163 -1.27 -16.06 14.53
N GLU A 164 -2.22 -15.83 15.43
CA GLU A 164 -2.35 -14.55 16.10
C GLU A 164 -1.07 -14.18 16.85
N PHE A 165 -0.67 -12.91 16.79
CA PHE A 165 0.55 -12.35 17.36
C PHE A 165 1.87 -12.91 16.79
N ASP A 166 1.81 -13.82 15.82
CA ASP A 166 2.95 -14.29 15.04
C ASP A 166 2.84 -13.71 13.61
N PHE A 167 3.28 -12.46 13.44
CA PHE A 167 3.17 -11.77 12.16
C PHE A 167 4.01 -12.42 11.06
N GLU A 168 5.13 -13.06 11.40
CA GLU A 168 5.91 -13.79 10.39
C GLU A 168 5.07 -14.87 9.71
N SER A 169 4.26 -15.61 10.46
CA SER A 169 3.38 -16.63 9.89
C SER A 169 2.22 -16.04 9.06
N GLN A 170 1.98 -14.73 9.17
CA GLN A 170 0.93 -14.01 8.47
C GLN A 170 1.40 -13.31 7.18
N PHE A 171 2.70 -13.05 7.01
CA PHE A 171 3.23 -12.38 5.81
C PHE A 171 3.18 -13.26 4.56
N PHE A 172 3.19 -14.57 4.70
CA PHE A 172 3.04 -15.50 3.59
C PHE A 172 1.57 -15.89 3.42
N ASN A 173 0.83 -15.06 2.72
CA ASN A 173 -0.62 -15.20 2.61
C ASN A 173 -1.16 -14.59 1.31
N SER A 174 -2.26 -15.13 0.80
CA SER A 174 -3.14 -14.49 -0.17
C SER A 174 -4.33 -13.87 0.56
N PHE A 175 -4.93 -12.82 -0.01
CA PHE A 175 -6.18 -12.31 0.50
C PHE A 175 -7.37 -13.02 -0.16
N GLU A 176 -7.88 -14.02 0.50
CA GLU A 176 -9.12 -14.73 0.14
C GLU A 176 -9.92 -14.97 1.42
N ASN A 177 -10.54 -13.92 1.91
CA ASN A 177 -11.28 -13.94 3.17
C ASN A 177 -12.47 -12.98 3.11
N THR A 178 -13.42 -13.13 4.02
CA THR A 178 -14.52 -12.19 4.23
C THR A 178 -14.03 -10.98 5.02
N TYR A 179 -14.64 -9.82 4.80
CA TYR A 179 -14.36 -8.63 5.59
C TYR A 179 -14.91 -8.75 7.01
N THR A 180 -14.16 -8.19 7.95
CA THR A 180 -14.62 -8.00 9.34
C THR A 180 -15.08 -6.56 9.52
N THR A 181 -16.25 -6.39 10.14
CA THR A 181 -16.78 -5.08 10.51
C THR A 181 -16.87 -4.99 12.03
N ALA A 182 -16.13 -4.03 12.61
CA ALA A 182 -16.09 -3.82 14.07
C ALA A 182 -15.68 -2.37 14.40
N PRO A 183 -15.91 -1.87 15.61
CA PRO A 183 -15.23 -0.70 16.14
C PRO A 183 -13.71 -0.87 16.10
N ILE A 184 -12.96 0.20 15.90
CA ILE A 184 -11.49 0.11 15.77
C ILE A 184 -10.85 -0.48 17.04
N THR A 185 -11.37 -0.13 18.22
CA THR A 185 -10.89 -0.64 19.50
C THR A 185 -11.18 -2.13 19.73
N GLU A 186 -12.10 -2.72 18.96
CA GLU A 186 -12.43 -4.14 19.01
C GLU A 186 -11.73 -4.97 17.94
N LEU A 187 -10.95 -4.33 17.06
CA LEU A 187 -10.17 -5.06 16.06
C LEU A 187 -9.13 -5.95 16.73
N ASN A 188 -8.96 -7.17 16.19
CA ASN A 188 -8.02 -8.14 16.72
C ASN A 188 -6.55 -7.66 16.57
N PRO A 189 -5.84 -7.33 17.66
CA PRO A 189 -4.48 -6.78 17.58
C PRO A 189 -3.43 -7.83 17.16
N GLY A 190 -3.78 -9.10 17.17
CA GLY A 190 -2.92 -10.21 16.75
C GLY A 190 -3.02 -10.53 15.27
N ARG A 191 -3.88 -9.82 14.51
CA ARG A 191 -4.11 -10.07 13.08
C ARG A 191 -3.69 -8.89 12.23
N LEU A 192 -3.02 -9.20 11.11
CA LEU A 192 -2.71 -8.22 10.08
C LEU A 192 -3.93 -7.96 9.19
N ILE A 193 -4.06 -6.70 8.82
CA ILE A 193 -5.09 -6.18 7.92
C ILE A 193 -4.40 -5.84 6.60
N PHE A 194 -4.93 -6.36 5.49
CA PHE A 194 -4.55 -5.91 4.15
C PHE A 194 -5.09 -4.51 3.84
N LEU A 195 -4.55 -3.89 2.82
CA LEU A 195 -5.11 -2.69 2.20
C LEU A 195 -5.96 -3.06 0.97
N PRO A 196 -6.98 -2.26 0.66
CA PRO A 196 -7.45 -1.08 1.37
C PRO A 196 -8.26 -1.41 2.63
N ALA A 197 -8.22 -0.52 3.64
CA ALA A 197 -9.04 -0.60 4.84
C ALA A 197 -10.01 0.59 4.89
N LEU A 198 -11.29 0.33 5.12
CA LEU A 198 -12.34 1.35 5.19
C LEU A 198 -12.66 1.67 6.65
N VAL A 199 -12.78 2.96 6.97
CA VAL A 199 -13.26 3.46 8.27
C VAL A 199 -14.42 4.42 8.03
N GLU A 200 -15.53 4.18 8.71
CA GLU A 200 -16.72 5.02 8.67
C GLU A 200 -16.78 5.89 9.92
N LEU A 201 -16.69 7.21 9.72
CA LEU A 201 -16.69 8.17 10.80
C LEU A 201 -18.11 8.61 11.17
N ASP A 202 -18.29 9.03 12.42
CA ASP A 202 -19.46 9.78 12.83
C ASP A 202 -19.60 11.03 11.93
N GLY A 203 -20.81 11.35 11.52
CA GLY A 203 -21.06 12.45 10.57
C GLY A 203 -20.99 12.06 9.09
N GLY A 204 -20.86 10.76 8.77
CA GLY A 204 -21.06 10.18 7.45
C GLY A 204 -19.86 10.29 6.51
N TYR A 205 -18.68 10.65 7.01
CA TYR A 205 -17.46 10.54 6.22
C TYR A 205 -16.94 9.10 6.20
N LYS A 206 -16.37 8.71 5.08
CA LYS A 206 -15.70 7.42 4.87
C LYS A 206 -14.26 7.68 4.50
N LEU A 207 -13.34 7.01 5.20
CA LEU A 207 -11.91 7.07 4.92
C LEU A 207 -11.45 5.71 4.43
N VAL A 208 -10.76 5.68 3.29
CA VAL A 208 -10.08 4.48 2.83
C VAL A 208 -8.58 4.68 2.92
N ILE A 209 -7.95 3.84 3.73
CA ILE A 209 -6.50 3.82 3.90
C ILE A 209 -5.93 2.87 2.85
N THR A 210 -4.96 3.36 2.08
CA THR A 210 -4.22 2.58 1.09
C THR A 210 -2.82 3.17 0.87
N GLU A 211 -2.10 2.62 -0.09
CA GLU A 211 -0.78 3.10 -0.52
C GLU A 211 -0.68 3.18 -2.04
N ALA A 212 0.33 3.88 -2.55
CA ALA A 212 0.60 3.99 -3.97
C ALA A 212 2.10 4.16 -4.23
N ASP A 213 2.53 3.92 -5.49
CA ASP A 213 3.94 4.02 -5.92
C ASP A 213 4.84 3.08 -5.10
N LEU A 214 4.42 1.81 -4.98
CA LEU A 214 5.10 0.77 -4.21
C LEU A 214 6.21 0.14 -5.06
N GLU A 215 7.39 0.75 -5.06
CA GLU A 215 8.56 0.23 -5.76
C GLU A 215 9.74 0.03 -4.81
N GLY A 216 10.33 -1.19 -4.81
CA GLY A 216 11.52 -1.52 -4.02
C GLY A 216 11.35 -1.23 -2.52
N TYR A 217 10.17 -1.51 -1.99
CA TYR A 217 9.77 -1.30 -0.61
C TYR A 217 8.68 -2.31 -0.23
N PRO A 218 8.59 -2.75 1.04
CA PRO A 218 7.54 -3.69 1.45
C PRO A 218 6.15 -3.04 1.43
N GLY A 219 5.13 -3.85 1.10
CA GLY A 219 3.73 -3.46 1.22
C GLY A 219 3.33 -3.20 2.66
N LEU A 220 2.45 -2.22 2.85
CA LEU A 220 1.91 -1.84 4.14
C LEU A 220 0.79 -2.78 4.56
N TYR A 221 0.94 -3.42 5.72
CA TYR A 221 -0.15 -3.98 6.49
C TYR A 221 -0.57 -3.00 7.58
N LEU A 222 -1.80 -3.13 8.06
CA LEU A 222 -2.28 -2.41 9.23
C LEU A 222 -2.61 -3.38 10.36
N ARG A 223 -2.66 -2.84 11.58
CA ARG A 223 -3.25 -3.51 12.75
C ARG A 223 -3.90 -2.50 13.70
N GLY A 224 -4.94 -2.90 14.39
CA GLY A 224 -5.41 -2.22 15.60
C GLY A 224 -4.56 -2.59 16.82
N ASN A 225 -4.70 -1.87 17.90
CA ASN A 225 -4.06 -2.21 19.18
C ASN A 225 -5.05 -2.80 20.21
N GLY A 226 -6.37 -2.82 19.90
CA GLY A 226 -7.40 -3.30 20.79
C GLY A 226 -7.76 -2.35 21.96
N GLU A 227 -7.24 -1.11 21.95
CA GLU A 227 -7.41 -0.17 23.08
C GLU A 227 -7.80 1.24 22.63
N THR A 228 -7.21 1.73 21.56
CA THR A 228 -7.40 3.11 21.09
C THR A 228 -7.91 3.12 19.63
N PRO A 229 -8.60 4.18 19.20
CA PRO A 229 -9.07 4.33 17.83
C PRO A 229 -7.91 4.68 16.88
N GLU A 230 -6.97 3.74 16.73
CA GLU A 230 -5.77 3.90 15.92
C GLU A 230 -5.48 2.64 15.11
N LEU A 231 -5.11 2.83 13.84
CA LEU A 231 -4.53 1.80 12.98
C LEU A 231 -3.06 2.11 12.78
N ARG A 232 -2.18 1.11 12.98
CA ARG A 232 -0.73 1.23 12.79
C ARG A 232 -0.23 0.36 11.67
N GLY A 233 0.76 0.89 10.96
CA GLY A 233 1.49 0.17 9.93
C GLY A 233 2.34 -0.96 10.49
N VAL A 234 2.42 -2.06 9.72
CA VAL A 234 3.30 -3.18 9.95
C VAL A 234 3.94 -3.56 8.61
N PHE A 235 5.23 -3.79 8.61
CA PHE A 235 5.99 -4.15 7.42
C PHE A 235 6.71 -5.48 7.60
N ALA A 236 6.70 -6.29 6.55
CA ALA A 236 7.53 -7.49 6.53
C ALA A 236 9.01 -7.10 6.43
N PRO A 237 9.89 -7.61 7.30
CA PRO A 237 11.32 -7.38 7.16
C PRO A 237 11.87 -7.97 5.85
N TYR A 238 12.96 -7.40 5.36
CA TYR A 238 13.59 -7.74 4.08
C TYR A 238 14.01 -9.22 4.05
N PRO A 239 13.75 -9.97 2.97
CA PRO A 239 14.19 -11.35 2.84
C PRO A 239 15.72 -11.45 2.84
N LYS A 240 16.28 -12.30 3.73
CA LYS A 240 17.70 -12.62 3.78
C LYS A 240 18.01 -13.92 3.07
N ARG A 241 17.20 -14.94 3.30
CA ARG A 241 17.31 -16.23 2.64
C ARG A 241 15.94 -16.70 2.18
N GLU A 242 15.88 -17.09 0.92
CA GLU A 242 14.68 -17.59 0.29
C GLU A 242 14.91 -19.00 -0.25
N GLU A 243 13.86 -19.76 -0.34
CA GLU A 243 13.85 -21.13 -0.84
C GLU A 243 12.63 -21.36 -1.72
N GLN A 244 12.83 -21.98 -2.87
CA GLN A 244 11.73 -22.35 -3.75
C GLN A 244 10.86 -23.44 -3.10
N GLY A 245 9.56 -23.22 -3.01
CA GLY A 245 8.62 -24.11 -2.34
C GLY A 245 7.16 -23.70 -2.56
N GLY A 246 6.31 -23.99 -1.59
CA GLY A 246 4.89 -23.69 -1.63
C GLY A 246 4.13 -24.58 -2.62
N HIS A 247 2.93 -24.11 -3.03
CA HIS A 247 2.09 -24.83 -3.97
C HIS A 247 2.82 -25.03 -5.30
N ASN A 248 2.87 -26.28 -5.76
CA ASN A 248 3.58 -26.70 -6.98
C ASN A 248 5.04 -26.22 -7.10
N ARG A 249 5.66 -25.80 -5.98
CA ARG A 249 7.00 -25.18 -5.94
C ARG A 249 7.12 -23.92 -6.81
N LEU A 250 6.05 -23.18 -6.95
CA LEU A 250 6.02 -21.94 -7.75
C LEU A 250 6.30 -20.69 -6.92
N GLN A 251 6.54 -20.82 -5.62
CA GLN A 251 6.70 -19.71 -4.70
C GLN A 251 8.10 -19.67 -4.10
N MET A 252 8.57 -18.46 -3.78
CA MET A 252 9.79 -18.23 -3.00
C MET A 252 9.42 -18.02 -1.55
N LEU A 253 9.73 -19.00 -0.69
CA LEU A 253 9.43 -18.95 0.75
C LEU A 253 10.58 -18.27 1.47
N VAL A 254 10.28 -17.19 2.18
CA VAL A 254 11.28 -16.52 3.03
C VAL A 254 11.56 -17.39 4.24
N ARG A 255 12.82 -17.77 4.44
CA ARG A 255 13.29 -18.61 5.56
C ARG A 255 14.04 -17.83 6.63
N GLU A 256 14.65 -16.73 6.25
CA GLU A 256 15.34 -15.82 7.16
C GLU A 256 15.11 -14.39 6.69
N ARG A 257 15.04 -13.46 7.63
CA ARG A 257 14.87 -12.05 7.37
C ARG A 257 16.04 -11.23 7.90
N GLU A 258 16.25 -10.08 7.31
CA GLU A 258 17.18 -9.06 7.80
C GLU A 258 16.56 -8.26 8.96
N GLY A 259 17.40 -7.46 9.64
CA GLY A 259 16.95 -6.53 10.69
C GLY A 259 16.39 -5.20 10.16
N TYR A 260 16.07 -5.12 8.85
CA TYR A 260 15.54 -3.93 8.20
C TYR A 260 14.41 -4.33 7.23
N ILE A 261 13.52 -3.38 6.93
CA ILE A 261 12.37 -3.61 6.04
C ILE A 261 12.70 -3.33 4.57
N ALA A 262 13.69 -2.45 4.30
CA ALA A 262 14.11 -2.13 2.94
C ALA A 262 15.60 -1.79 2.85
N SER A 263 16.22 -2.18 1.72
CA SER A 263 17.55 -1.74 1.30
C SER A 263 17.43 -1.12 -0.09
N THR A 264 17.76 0.17 -0.22
CA THR A 264 17.44 0.94 -1.42
C THR A 264 18.49 2.02 -1.71
N VAL A 265 18.36 2.75 -2.82
CA VAL A 265 19.20 3.91 -3.12
C VAL A 265 18.90 5.06 -2.16
N GLY A 266 19.93 5.82 -1.79
CA GLY A 266 19.81 6.88 -0.79
C GLY A 266 19.06 8.13 -1.30
N SER A 267 19.03 8.37 -2.61
CA SER A 267 18.24 9.47 -3.20
C SER A 267 16.99 8.88 -3.85
N ARG A 268 15.84 9.03 -3.17
CA ARG A 268 14.55 8.49 -3.64
C ARG A 268 13.35 9.17 -2.99
N ALA A 269 12.18 8.93 -3.60
CA ALA A 269 10.89 9.06 -2.94
C ALA A 269 10.42 7.68 -2.44
N PHE A 270 9.78 7.64 -1.26
CA PHE A 270 9.18 6.45 -0.69
C PHE A 270 7.71 6.30 -1.14
N PRO A 271 7.07 5.15 -0.95
CA PRO A 271 5.67 4.97 -1.29
C PRO A 271 4.77 6.02 -0.62
N TRP A 272 3.67 6.35 -1.29
CA TRP A 272 2.65 7.21 -0.73
C TRP A 272 1.80 6.47 0.30
N ARG A 273 1.59 7.08 1.46
CA ARG A 273 0.57 6.70 2.43
C ARG A 273 -0.66 7.56 2.15
N THR A 274 -1.78 6.92 1.90
CA THR A 274 -2.92 7.54 1.26
C THR A 274 -4.19 7.37 2.09
N VAL A 275 -4.94 8.44 2.24
CA VAL A 275 -6.26 8.45 2.86
C VAL A 275 -7.25 9.08 1.86
N ILE A 276 -8.08 8.23 1.26
CA ILE A 276 -9.19 8.66 0.41
C ILE A 276 -10.33 9.12 1.31
N VAL A 277 -10.97 10.22 0.99
CA VAL A 277 -12.10 10.80 1.72
C VAL A 277 -13.34 10.78 0.82
N ALA A 278 -14.42 10.21 1.30
CA ALA A 278 -15.70 10.17 0.62
C ALA A 278 -16.85 10.43 1.60
N ARG A 279 -18.00 10.86 1.08
CA ARG A 279 -19.26 10.95 1.84
C ARG A 279 -20.26 9.88 1.40
N GLU A 280 -20.21 9.49 0.15
CA GLU A 280 -21.10 8.49 -0.44
C GLU A 280 -20.32 7.29 -0.98
N ASP A 281 -20.90 6.09 -0.91
CA ASP A 281 -20.26 4.84 -1.34
C ASP A 281 -19.86 4.87 -2.82
N ARG A 282 -20.67 5.52 -3.67
CA ARG A 282 -20.37 5.66 -5.10
C ARG A 282 -19.06 6.40 -5.38
N GLU A 283 -18.64 7.32 -4.50
CA GLU A 283 -17.41 8.08 -4.65
C GLU A 283 -16.18 7.19 -4.48
N LEU A 284 -16.29 6.12 -3.68
CA LEU A 284 -15.23 5.13 -3.49
C LEU A 284 -14.99 4.30 -4.76
N LEU A 285 -16.06 3.91 -5.47
CA LEU A 285 -15.96 3.14 -6.72
C LEU A 285 -15.29 3.93 -7.84
N ASP A 286 -15.52 5.24 -7.88
CA ASP A 286 -15.00 6.12 -8.93
C ASP A 286 -13.73 6.88 -8.53
N ASN A 287 -13.12 6.54 -7.40
CA ASN A 287 -11.88 7.18 -6.94
C ASN A 287 -10.67 6.78 -7.79
N ASP A 288 -9.83 7.77 -8.13
CA ASP A 288 -8.64 7.59 -8.97
C ASP A 288 -7.34 7.94 -8.23
N MET A 289 -7.35 8.09 -6.90
CA MET A 289 -6.20 8.62 -6.16
C MET A 289 -4.94 7.78 -6.33
N VAL A 290 -5.04 6.44 -6.28
CA VAL A 290 -3.90 5.56 -6.47
C VAL A 290 -3.30 5.73 -7.88
N TYR A 291 -4.14 5.87 -8.91
CA TYR A 291 -3.71 6.13 -10.28
C TYR A 291 -3.01 7.50 -10.42
N ARG A 292 -3.57 8.55 -9.80
CA ARG A 292 -2.98 9.91 -9.80
C ARG A 292 -1.64 10.01 -9.06
N LEU A 293 -1.39 9.11 -8.10
CA LEU A 293 -0.15 9.06 -7.32
C LEU A 293 0.91 8.15 -7.95
N ALA A 294 0.54 7.31 -8.91
CA ALA A 294 1.47 6.47 -9.67
C ALA A 294 2.42 7.33 -10.52
N PRO A 295 3.66 6.87 -10.74
CA PRO A 295 4.55 7.53 -11.70
C PRO A 295 4.03 7.40 -13.14
N GLU A 296 4.54 8.23 -14.02
CA GLU A 296 4.26 8.11 -15.45
C GLU A 296 4.69 6.74 -15.99
N SER A 297 4.00 6.27 -17.04
CA SER A 297 4.34 5.01 -17.70
C SER A 297 5.78 5.06 -18.25
N ARG A 298 6.52 3.98 -17.99
CA ARG A 298 7.85 3.77 -18.58
C ARG A 298 7.80 3.01 -19.91
N ILE A 299 6.61 2.59 -20.33
CA ILE A 299 6.39 1.93 -21.62
C ILE A 299 6.01 3.02 -22.63
N GLU A 300 6.88 3.27 -23.59
CA GLU A 300 6.72 4.32 -24.61
C GLU A 300 5.60 3.96 -25.61
N ASP A 301 5.62 2.73 -26.13
CA ASP A 301 4.61 2.24 -27.07
C ASP A 301 3.66 1.26 -26.37
N THR A 302 2.42 1.70 -26.11
CA THR A 302 1.34 0.91 -25.53
C THR A 302 0.31 0.45 -26.58
N SER A 303 0.55 0.67 -27.88
CA SER A 303 -0.41 0.39 -28.96
C SER A 303 -0.76 -1.10 -29.09
N TRP A 304 0.12 -1.98 -28.60
CA TRP A 304 -0.07 -3.43 -28.61
C TRP A 304 -0.98 -3.93 -27.47
N ILE A 305 -1.19 -3.11 -26.43
CA ILE A 305 -2.05 -3.48 -25.28
C ILE A 305 -3.49 -3.29 -25.70
N ARG A 306 -4.24 -4.38 -25.74
CA ARG A 306 -5.67 -4.40 -26.11
C ARG A 306 -6.47 -5.01 -24.98
N PRO A 307 -7.16 -4.20 -24.16
CA PRO A 307 -8.09 -4.71 -23.16
C PRO A 307 -9.20 -5.53 -23.80
N GLY A 308 -9.65 -6.60 -23.16
CA GLY A 308 -10.71 -7.44 -23.66
C GLY A 308 -11.22 -8.42 -22.61
N LYS A 309 -12.22 -9.20 -22.98
CA LYS A 309 -12.74 -10.28 -22.14
C LYS A 309 -11.89 -11.52 -22.32
N VAL A 310 -11.80 -12.33 -21.28
CA VAL A 310 -11.06 -13.59 -21.29
C VAL A 310 -11.96 -14.76 -20.86
N ALA A 311 -11.90 -15.86 -21.60
CA ALA A 311 -12.43 -17.13 -21.15
C ALA A 311 -11.35 -17.84 -20.32
N TRP A 312 -11.67 -18.12 -19.07
CA TRP A 312 -10.77 -18.68 -18.09
C TRP A 312 -11.21 -20.09 -17.68
N ASP A 313 -10.37 -21.09 -17.95
CA ASP A 313 -10.62 -22.49 -17.76
C ASP A 313 -10.78 -22.91 -16.29
N TRP A 314 -9.94 -22.34 -15.40
CA TRP A 314 -9.95 -22.64 -13.97
C TRP A 314 -11.28 -22.31 -13.30
N TRP A 315 -12.01 -21.32 -13.81
CA TRP A 315 -13.27 -20.87 -13.20
C TRP A 315 -14.33 -21.98 -13.12
N ASN A 316 -14.31 -22.95 -14.01
CA ASN A 316 -15.16 -24.16 -13.97
C ASN A 316 -14.36 -25.44 -13.80
N ASP A 317 -13.17 -25.37 -13.22
CA ASP A 317 -12.32 -26.54 -12.93
C ASP A 317 -12.09 -27.39 -14.19
N TRP A 318 -11.80 -26.73 -15.32
CA TRP A 318 -11.61 -27.32 -16.66
C TRP A 318 -12.76 -28.21 -17.14
N ASN A 319 -13.92 -28.19 -16.50
CA ASN A 319 -15.04 -29.02 -16.82
C ASN A 319 -15.84 -28.52 -18.04
N LEU A 320 -16.28 -29.45 -18.86
CA LEU A 320 -17.19 -29.26 -19.99
C LEU A 320 -18.31 -30.27 -19.96
N TYR A 321 -19.47 -29.88 -20.53
CA TYR A 321 -20.61 -30.78 -20.71
C TYR A 321 -20.96 -30.91 -22.20
N GLY A 322 -21.49 -32.09 -22.59
CA GLY A 322 -21.95 -32.34 -23.94
C GLY A 322 -20.84 -32.40 -24.97
N VAL A 323 -19.68 -32.86 -24.58
CA VAL A 323 -18.52 -33.12 -25.44
C VAL A 323 -18.27 -34.62 -25.53
N ASP A 324 -17.60 -35.08 -26.59
CA ASP A 324 -17.28 -36.46 -26.89
C ASP A 324 -15.83 -36.82 -26.52
N PHE A 325 -15.17 -35.99 -25.73
CA PHE A 325 -13.84 -36.19 -25.20
C PHE A 325 -13.83 -35.97 -23.68
N GLU A 326 -12.76 -36.41 -23.02
CA GLU A 326 -12.53 -36.16 -21.61
C GLU A 326 -12.04 -34.69 -21.41
N ALA A 327 -12.85 -33.90 -20.70
CA ALA A 327 -12.48 -32.52 -20.37
C ALA A 327 -11.35 -32.48 -19.33
N GLY A 328 -10.44 -31.53 -19.47
CA GLY A 328 -9.28 -31.38 -18.60
C GLY A 328 -8.19 -30.55 -19.25
N ILE A 329 -6.95 -30.74 -18.79
CA ILE A 329 -5.77 -30.03 -19.35
C ILE A 329 -5.32 -30.79 -20.61
N ASN A 330 -5.97 -30.51 -21.74
CA ASN A 330 -5.65 -31.06 -23.05
C ASN A 330 -6.08 -30.12 -24.19
N ASN A 331 -5.56 -30.37 -25.38
CA ASN A 331 -5.82 -29.53 -26.56
C ASN A 331 -7.32 -29.46 -26.92
N ASP A 332 -8.07 -30.56 -26.79
CA ASP A 332 -9.49 -30.55 -27.17
C ASP A 332 -10.32 -29.67 -26.26
N THR A 333 -10.04 -29.65 -24.96
CA THR A 333 -10.65 -28.72 -24.00
C THR A 333 -10.35 -27.27 -24.38
N TYR A 334 -9.09 -26.92 -24.64
CA TYR A 334 -8.74 -25.55 -24.98
C TYR A 334 -9.26 -25.11 -26.36
N LYS A 335 -9.34 -26.02 -27.33
CA LYS A 335 -10.04 -25.73 -28.61
C LYS A 335 -11.51 -25.40 -28.37
N TYR A 336 -12.17 -26.13 -27.48
CA TYR A 336 -13.57 -25.82 -27.10
C TYR A 336 -13.70 -24.41 -26.50
N TYR A 337 -12.79 -24.03 -25.58
CA TYR A 337 -12.78 -22.67 -25.01
C TYR A 337 -12.49 -21.61 -26.07
N ILE A 338 -11.58 -21.85 -27.02
CA ILE A 338 -11.30 -20.97 -28.14
C ILE A 338 -12.54 -20.81 -29.04
N ASP A 339 -13.21 -21.92 -29.39
CA ASP A 339 -14.45 -21.90 -30.18
C ASP A 339 -15.57 -21.15 -29.45
N PHE A 340 -15.69 -21.35 -28.14
CA PHE A 340 -16.65 -20.61 -27.33
C PHE A 340 -16.32 -19.11 -27.31
N ALA A 341 -15.07 -18.75 -27.09
CA ALA A 341 -14.61 -17.37 -27.09
C ALA A 341 -14.90 -16.69 -28.43
N SER A 342 -14.56 -17.34 -29.56
CA SER A 342 -14.81 -16.85 -30.90
C SER A 342 -16.30 -16.60 -31.16
N ARG A 343 -17.16 -17.56 -30.83
CA ARG A 343 -18.62 -17.44 -31.06
C ARG A 343 -19.27 -16.36 -30.20
N ASN A 344 -18.71 -16.02 -29.05
CA ASN A 344 -19.27 -15.07 -28.10
C ASN A 344 -18.57 -13.72 -28.09
N GLY A 345 -17.64 -13.46 -29.01
CA GLY A 345 -16.90 -12.20 -29.06
C GLY A 345 -16.07 -11.95 -27.81
N ILE A 346 -15.41 -12.99 -27.33
CA ILE A 346 -14.41 -12.94 -26.25
C ILE A 346 -13.06 -12.94 -26.91
N GLU A 347 -12.21 -11.97 -26.57
CA GLU A 347 -10.96 -11.71 -27.28
C GLU A 347 -9.83 -12.65 -26.90
N TYR A 348 -9.90 -13.23 -25.69
CA TYR A 348 -8.79 -14.00 -25.12
C TYR A 348 -9.25 -15.31 -24.48
N VAL A 349 -8.35 -16.29 -24.48
CA VAL A 349 -8.41 -17.48 -23.62
C VAL A 349 -7.14 -17.47 -22.77
N ILE A 350 -7.28 -17.76 -21.47
CA ILE A 350 -6.16 -17.96 -20.56
C ILE A 350 -6.06 -19.43 -20.19
N LEU A 351 -4.87 -20.00 -20.27
CA LEU A 351 -4.52 -21.30 -19.74
C LEU A 351 -4.00 -21.08 -18.31
N ASP A 352 -4.73 -21.58 -17.32
CA ASP A 352 -4.31 -21.54 -15.91
C ASP A 352 -3.21 -22.60 -15.64
N GLU A 353 -2.89 -22.88 -14.38
CA GLU A 353 -1.85 -23.85 -14.06
C GLU A 353 -2.17 -25.26 -14.61
N GLY A 354 -1.13 -26.05 -14.83
CA GLY A 354 -1.23 -27.45 -15.26
C GLY A 354 -0.85 -27.72 -16.71
N TRP A 355 -0.85 -26.70 -17.61
CA TRP A 355 -0.36 -26.84 -18.97
C TRP A 355 1.19 -26.94 -19.05
N ALA A 356 1.89 -26.46 -18.02
CA ALA A 356 3.33 -26.66 -17.84
C ALA A 356 3.59 -27.72 -16.77
N VAL A 357 4.75 -28.36 -16.82
CA VAL A 357 5.11 -29.43 -15.88
C VAL A 357 5.17 -28.91 -14.44
N ASN A 358 4.30 -29.43 -13.58
CA ASN A 358 4.21 -29.05 -12.17
C ASN A 358 5.52 -29.27 -11.41
N LYS A 359 5.76 -28.44 -10.38
CA LYS A 359 6.93 -28.48 -9.49
C LYS A 359 8.27 -28.18 -10.15
N LYS A 360 8.29 -27.71 -11.39
CA LYS A 360 9.50 -27.32 -12.12
C LYS A 360 9.70 -25.81 -12.15
N ALA A 361 8.64 -25.02 -12.06
CA ALA A 361 8.64 -23.56 -12.24
C ALA A 361 9.31 -23.13 -13.56
N ASP A 362 9.06 -23.92 -14.62
CA ASP A 362 9.64 -23.71 -15.94
C ASP A 362 8.54 -23.83 -16.99
N LEU A 363 8.10 -22.70 -17.51
CA LEU A 363 7.04 -22.62 -18.53
C LEU A 363 7.47 -23.16 -19.90
N MET A 364 8.76 -23.45 -20.10
CA MET A 364 9.25 -24.10 -21.33
C MET A 364 9.04 -25.60 -21.31
N GLN A 365 8.69 -26.19 -20.17
CA GLN A 365 8.38 -27.60 -20.03
C GLN A 365 6.87 -27.82 -20.08
N VAL A 366 6.32 -27.86 -21.28
CA VAL A 366 4.88 -28.09 -21.52
C VAL A 366 4.55 -29.57 -21.28
N VAL A 367 3.37 -29.87 -20.72
CA VAL A 367 2.89 -31.25 -20.55
C VAL A 367 2.58 -31.90 -21.91
N PRO A 368 2.71 -33.23 -22.05
CA PRO A 368 2.51 -33.91 -23.34
C PRO A 368 1.12 -33.74 -23.95
N GLU A 369 0.09 -33.51 -23.13
CA GLU A 369 -1.29 -33.35 -23.55
C GLU A 369 -1.58 -31.98 -24.18
N ILE A 370 -0.60 -31.03 -24.16
CA ILE A 370 -0.73 -29.68 -24.69
C ILE A 370 0.27 -29.43 -25.82
N ASP A 371 -0.23 -29.06 -26.98
CA ASP A 371 0.53 -28.45 -28.05
C ASP A 371 0.19 -26.95 -28.17
N LEU A 372 1.02 -26.11 -27.55
CA LEU A 372 0.83 -24.66 -27.57
C LEU A 372 0.89 -24.07 -28.97
N ARG A 373 1.69 -24.66 -29.91
CA ARG A 373 1.79 -24.13 -31.26
C ARG A 373 0.49 -24.39 -32.03
N GLU A 374 -0.09 -25.57 -31.86
CA GLU A 374 -1.38 -25.90 -32.43
C GLU A 374 -2.48 -24.98 -31.86
N LEU A 375 -2.54 -24.81 -30.53
CA LEU A 375 -3.53 -23.96 -29.88
C LEU A 375 -3.42 -22.50 -30.35
N VAL A 376 -2.22 -21.94 -30.43
CA VAL A 376 -2.00 -20.56 -30.93
C VAL A 376 -2.41 -20.41 -32.39
N ALA A 377 -2.13 -21.39 -33.24
CA ALA A 377 -2.57 -21.37 -34.65
C ALA A 377 -4.11 -21.45 -34.73
N TYR A 378 -4.72 -22.35 -33.96
CA TYR A 378 -6.16 -22.54 -33.89
C TYR A 378 -6.90 -21.30 -33.41
N ALA A 379 -6.37 -20.61 -32.39
CA ALA A 379 -6.93 -19.37 -31.87
C ALA A 379 -6.86 -18.24 -32.90
N ARG A 380 -5.71 -18.07 -33.59
CA ARG A 380 -5.53 -17.05 -34.64
C ARG A 380 -6.54 -17.19 -35.78
N GLU A 381 -6.83 -18.43 -36.23
CA GLU A 381 -7.82 -18.68 -37.26
C GLU A 381 -9.24 -18.27 -36.83
N ARG A 382 -9.49 -18.11 -35.54
CA ARG A 382 -10.78 -17.77 -34.91
C ARG A 382 -10.83 -16.37 -34.34
N ASN A 383 -9.80 -15.58 -34.54
CA ASN A 383 -9.65 -14.22 -34.00
C ASN A 383 -9.71 -14.16 -32.46
N VAL A 384 -9.11 -15.14 -31.80
CA VAL A 384 -8.96 -15.23 -30.34
C VAL A 384 -7.46 -15.18 -30.00
#